data_d11114fd166dc29ee7467660edafce6c
#
_entry.id   d11114fd166dc29ee7467660edafce6c
#
_cell.length_a   1.000
_cell.length_b   1.000
_cell.length_c   1.000
_cell.angle_alpha   90.00
_cell.angle_beta   90.00
_cell.angle_gamma   90.00
#
_symmetry.space_group_name_H-M   'P 1'
#
loop_
_entity.id
_entity.type
_entity.pdbx_description
1 polymer ?
#
loop_
_entity_poly.entity_id
_entity_poly.type
_entity_poly.pdbx_seq_one_letter_code
_entity_poly.pdbx_strand_id
1 'polypeptide(L)'
;PELASRAHQQNIIPVVHEALKKANVDKKDLSAIAFTLGPGLIGSLMVGVSFAKAFALALDIPIITVNHMKAHILAHFIDEPKPPFPFLCLTVSGGHTQIVKVTDYLEMEVIGETIDDAAGEAFDKIAKTLGLPYPGGPLLDKLAQQGNPKAFLFPQPKSHGEFNFSFSGLKTSVLYFVHKQT
;
A
#
# COMPACT_ATOMS: atom_id res chain seq x y z
N PRO A 1 13.85 -7.35 -2.30
CA PRO A 1 13.06 -8.07 -1.27
C PRO A 1 13.92 -8.62 -0.13
N GLU A 2 15.08 -9.24 -0.43
CA GLU A 2 15.94 -9.86 0.58
C GLU A 2 16.50 -8.86 1.60
N LEU A 3 16.98 -7.69 1.14
CA LEU A 3 17.49 -6.64 2.02
C LEU A 3 16.41 -6.15 2.99
N ALA A 4 15.17 -6.03 2.52
CA ALA A 4 14.03 -5.64 3.37
C ALA A 4 13.77 -6.68 4.46
N SER A 5 13.77 -7.98 4.12
CA SER A 5 13.56 -9.07 5.08
C SER A 5 14.64 -9.09 6.15
N ARG A 6 15.91 -8.91 5.76
CA ARG A 6 17.04 -8.82 6.71
C ARG A 6 16.94 -7.61 7.64
N ALA A 7 16.56 -6.45 7.09
CA ALA A 7 16.33 -5.24 7.89
C ALA A 7 15.18 -5.43 8.89
N HIS A 8 14.07 -6.06 8.48
CA HIS A 8 12.97 -6.39 9.39
C HIS A 8 13.41 -7.33 10.50
N GLN A 9 14.19 -8.38 10.17
CA GLN A 9 14.70 -9.32 11.17
C GLN A 9 15.57 -8.65 12.22
N GLN A 10 16.40 -7.69 11.82
CA GLN A 10 17.27 -6.93 12.75
C GLN A 10 16.48 -5.95 13.61
N ASN A 11 15.42 -5.35 13.07
CA ASN A 11 14.72 -4.23 13.71
C ASN A 11 13.46 -4.62 14.48
N ILE A 12 12.88 -5.80 14.25
CA ILE A 12 11.56 -6.13 14.82
C ILE A 12 11.56 -6.11 16.35
N ILE A 13 12.61 -6.66 16.99
CA ILE A 13 12.69 -6.70 18.45
C ILE A 13 12.87 -5.30 19.05
N PRO A 14 13.84 -4.46 18.60
CA PRO A 14 13.98 -3.11 19.13
C PRO A 14 12.76 -2.23 18.85
N VAL A 15 12.08 -2.39 17.71
CA VAL A 15 10.85 -1.64 17.37
C VAL A 15 9.71 -2.02 18.32
N VAL A 16 9.49 -3.30 18.57
CA VAL A 16 8.45 -3.75 19.52
C VAL A 16 8.77 -3.30 20.94
N HIS A 17 10.04 -3.40 21.37
CA HIS A 17 10.47 -2.92 22.68
C HIS A 17 10.19 -1.42 22.85
N GLU A 18 10.57 -0.60 21.87
CA GLU A 18 10.33 0.84 21.89
C GLU A 18 8.83 1.19 21.87
N ALA A 19 8.02 0.43 21.14
CA ALA A 19 6.57 0.61 21.10
C ALA A 19 5.94 0.35 22.49
N LEU A 20 6.30 -0.74 23.15
CA LEU A 20 5.83 -1.06 24.51
C LEU A 20 6.26 0.03 25.50
N LYS A 21 7.51 0.47 25.41
CA LYS A 21 8.04 1.55 26.26
C LYS A 21 7.28 2.86 26.08
N LYS A 22 7.02 3.28 24.82
CA LYS A 22 6.27 4.50 24.51
C LYS A 22 4.81 4.40 24.97
N ALA A 23 4.20 3.24 24.85
CA ALA A 23 2.87 2.99 25.34
C ALA A 23 2.78 2.88 26.88
N ASN A 24 3.93 2.77 27.56
CA ASN A 24 4.02 2.48 29.00
C ASN A 24 3.23 1.21 29.39
N VAL A 25 3.35 0.15 28.58
CA VAL A 25 2.66 -1.14 28.75
C VAL A 25 3.70 -2.25 28.94
N ASP A 26 3.51 -3.10 29.92
CA ASP A 26 4.30 -4.32 30.02
C ASP A 26 3.80 -5.37 29.03
N LYS A 27 4.74 -6.17 28.50
CA LYS A 27 4.37 -7.25 27.57
C LYS A 27 3.37 -8.26 28.13
N LYS A 28 3.33 -8.40 29.48
CA LYS A 28 2.41 -9.31 30.18
C LYS A 28 0.97 -8.78 30.21
N ASP A 29 0.78 -7.48 29.95
CA ASP A 29 -0.53 -6.85 29.92
C ASP A 29 -1.18 -6.92 28.51
N LEU A 30 -0.47 -7.51 27.54
CA LEU A 30 -0.99 -7.68 26.20
C LEU A 30 -2.06 -8.78 26.17
N SER A 31 -3.20 -8.48 25.55
CA SER A 31 -4.34 -9.42 25.42
C SER A 31 -4.27 -10.23 24.13
N ALA A 32 -3.56 -9.77 23.11
CA ALA A 32 -3.42 -10.43 21.81
C ALA A 32 -2.24 -9.84 21.03
N ILE A 33 -1.76 -10.59 20.03
CA ILE A 33 -0.79 -10.09 19.03
C ILE A 33 -1.46 -10.04 17.67
N ALA A 34 -1.61 -8.83 17.12
CA ALA A 34 -2.06 -8.62 15.74
C ALA A 34 -0.87 -8.52 14.80
N PHE A 35 -0.96 -9.15 13.63
CA PHE A 35 0.08 -9.08 12.61
C PHE A 35 -0.49 -9.13 11.19
N THR A 36 0.22 -8.53 10.24
CA THR A 36 -0.15 -8.58 8.83
C THR A 36 0.13 -9.96 8.25
N LEU A 37 -0.93 -10.66 7.83
CA LEU A 37 -0.81 -11.96 7.14
C LEU A 37 -0.47 -11.77 5.65
N GLY A 38 -0.96 -10.71 5.02
CA GLY A 38 -0.79 -10.37 3.61
C GLY A 38 -1.85 -9.38 3.11
N PRO A 39 -1.78 -8.97 1.84
CA PRO A 39 -0.68 -9.19 0.90
C PRO A 39 0.60 -8.42 1.26
N GLY A 40 1.74 -8.81 0.64
CA GLY A 40 3.04 -8.16 0.83
C GLY A 40 4.21 -9.06 0.41
N LEU A 41 5.43 -8.56 0.56
CA LEU A 41 6.64 -9.30 0.25
C LEU A 41 6.80 -10.49 1.20
N ILE A 42 6.80 -11.70 0.66
CA ILE A 42 6.78 -12.96 1.41
C ILE A 42 7.85 -13.02 2.50
N GLY A 43 9.11 -12.66 2.19
CA GLY A 43 10.20 -12.69 3.16
C GLY A 43 9.99 -11.72 4.34
N SER A 44 9.46 -10.52 4.07
CA SER A 44 9.14 -9.53 5.11
C SER A 44 7.94 -9.98 5.96
N LEU A 45 6.91 -10.54 5.33
CA LEU A 45 5.76 -11.12 6.03
C LEU A 45 6.16 -12.27 6.94
N MET A 46 7.05 -13.18 6.47
CA MET A 46 7.55 -14.30 7.26
C MET A 46 8.25 -13.85 8.54
N VAL A 47 9.02 -12.77 8.51
CA VAL A 47 9.66 -12.21 9.72
C VAL A 47 8.59 -11.80 10.72
N GLY A 48 7.60 -10.99 10.29
CA GLY A 48 6.51 -10.52 11.14
C GLY A 48 5.66 -11.65 11.71
N VAL A 49 5.26 -12.58 10.85
CA VAL A 49 4.45 -13.76 11.23
C VAL A 49 5.18 -14.66 12.24
N SER A 50 6.46 -14.97 11.97
CA SER A 50 7.23 -15.85 12.86
C SER A 50 7.45 -15.20 14.22
N PHE A 51 7.79 -13.90 14.25
CA PHE A 51 7.93 -13.15 15.48
C PHE A 51 6.62 -13.09 16.27
N ALA A 52 5.52 -12.73 15.61
CA ALA A 52 4.21 -12.62 16.26
C ALA A 52 3.74 -13.95 16.86
N LYS A 53 3.90 -15.06 16.13
CA LYS A 53 3.57 -16.40 16.62
C LYS A 53 4.42 -16.79 17.82
N ALA A 54 5.73 -16.60 17.77
CA ALA A 54 6.63 -16.93 18.87
C ALA A 54 6.33 -16.06 20.10
N PHE A 55 6.06 -14.77 19.90
CA PHE A 55 5.74 -13.85 20.99
C PHE A 55 4.42 -14.17 21.67
N ALA A 56 3.37 -14.43 20.88
CA ALA A 56 2.07 -14.83 21.40
C ALA A 56 2.13 -16.17 22.14
N LEU A 57 2.86 -17.17 21.60
CA LEU A 57 3.07 -18.46 22.24
C LEU A 57 3.81 -18.30 23.60
N ALA A 58 4.82 -17.44 23.66
CA ALA A 58 5.57 -17.21 24.90
C ALA A 58 4.77 -16.51 26.00
N LEU A 59 3.70 -15.78 25.62
CA LEU A 59 2.80 -15.08 26.54
C LEU A 59 1.48 -15.83 26.79
N ASP A 60 1.26 -16.92 26.08
CA ASP A 60 0.00 -17.70 26.08
C ASP A 60 -1.23 -16.83 25.77
N ILE A 61 -1.12 -15.99 24.72
CA ILE A 61 -2.18 -15.09 24.29
C ILE A 61 -2.55 -15.33 22.82
N PRO A 62 -3.78 -14.99 22.40
CA PRO A 62 -4.24 -15.22 21.03
C PRO A 62 -3.53 -14.35 20.00
N ILE A 63 -3.54 -14.81 18.75
CA ILE A 63 -3.08 -14.07 17.59
C ILE A 63 -4.25 -13.60 16.71
N ILE A 64 -4.11 -12.43 16.11
CA ILE A 64 -5.08 -11.85 15.19
C ILE A 64 -4.39 -11.61 13.83
N THR A 65 -4.91 -12.25 12.79
CA THR A 65 -4.41 -12.05 11.44
C THR A 65 -5.08 -10.83 10.80
N VAL A 66 -4.29 -9.93 10.22
CA VAL A 66 -4.75 -8.69 9.59
C VAL A 66 -4.45 -8.72 8.10
N ASN A 67 -5.45 -8.44 7.28
CA ASN A 67 -5.25 -8.19 5.85
C ASN A 67 -4.76 -6.74 5.65
N HIS A 68 -3.63 -6.57 4.98
CA HIS A 68 -2.98 -5.28 4.75
C HIS A 68 -3.90 -4.26 4.05
N MET A 69 -4.65 -4.70 3.05
CA MET A 69 -5.55 -3.81 2.29
C MET A 69 -6.76 -3.37 3.14
N LYS A 70 -7.32 -4.29 3.93
CA LYS A 70 -8.38 -3.93 4.88
C LYS A 70 -7.87 -2.99 5.97
N ALA A 71 -6.61 -3.13 6.40
CA ALA A 71 -6.01 -2.23 7.38
C ALA A 71 -5.90 -0.78 6.84
N HIS A 72 -5.57 -0.60 5.56
CA HIS A 72 -5.59 0.73 4.93
C HIS A 72 -6.97 1.37 4.96
N ILE A 73 -8.02 0.60 4.71
CA ILE A 73 -9.41 1.10 4.77
C ILE A 73 -9.81 1.43 6.21
N LEU A 74 -9.49 0.53 7.15
CA LEU A 74 -9.81 0.71 8.57
C LEU A 74 -9.06 1.89 9.22
N ALA A 75 -7.96 2.36 8.62
CA ALA A 75 -7.25 3.53 9.10
C ALA A 75 -8.13 4.80 9.11
N HIS A 76 -9.16 4.88 8.28
CA HIS A 76 -10.14 5.99 8.29
C HIS A 76 -10.98 6.07 9.58
N PHE A 77 -10.94 5.03 10.41
CA PHE A 77 -11.67 4.98 11.67
C PHE A 77 -10.80 5.32 12.89
N ILE A 78 -9.51 5.66 12.70
CA ILE A 78 -8.60 6.07 13.79
C ILE A 78 -8.95 7.47 14.28
N ASP A 79 -9.12 8.40 13.33
CA ASP A 79 -9.39 9.82 13.62
C ASP A 79 -10.82 10.24 13.20
N GLU A 80 -11.27 11.37 13.73
CA GLU A 80 -12.53 11.99 13.29
C GLU A 80 -12.28 12.98 12.12
N PRO A 81 -13.23 13.15 11.17
CA PRO A 81 -14.54 12.50 11.11
C PRO A 81 -14.45 11.08 10.52
N LYS A 82 -15.18 10.12 11.11
CA LYS A 82 -15.29 8.76 10.56
C LYS A 82 -16.31 8.72 9.43
N PRO A 83 -16.03 8.00 8.33
CA PRO A 83 -17.00 7.85 7.26
C PRO A 83 -18.20 7.02 7.73
N PRO A 84 -19.46 7.46 7.44
CA PRO A 84 -20.64 6.63 7.70
C PRO A 84 -20.71 5.48 6.70
N PHE A 85 -21.23 4.33 7.13
CA PHE A 85 -21.53 3.22 6.23
C PHE A 85 -22.85 3.42 5.47
N PRO A 86 -22.99 2.92 4.22
CA PRO A 86 -21.92 2.42 3.37
C PRO A 86 -21.12 3.54 2.71
N PHE A 87 -19.86 3.27 2.36
CA PHE A 87 -19.03 4.21 1.60
C PHE A 87 -18.14 3.49 0.57
N LEU A 88 -17.60 4.25 -0.39
CA LEU A 88 -16.59 3.78 -1.32
C LEU A 88 -15.21 4.24 -0.86
N CYS A 89 -14.26 3.31 -0.79
CA CYS A 89 -12.87 3.60 -0.52
C CYS A 89 -12.03 3.37 -1.77
N LEU A 90 -11.34 4.42 -2.25
CA LEU A 90 -10.35 4.30 -3.31
C LEU A 90 -8.97 4.10 -2.65
N THR A 91 -8.43 2.90 -2.76
CA THR A 91 -7.07 2.59 -2.31
C THR A 91 -6.09 2.76 -3.47
N VAL A 92 -5.12 3.65 -3.33
CA VAL A 92 -4.09 3.94 -4.34
C VAL A 92 -2.71 3.79 -3.70
N SER A 93 -1.90 2.87 -4.22
CA SER A 93 -0.55 2.62 -3.73
C SER A 93 0.39 2.18 -4.84
N GLY A 94 1.64 1.89 -4.50
CA GLY A 94 2.64 1.33 -5.43
C GLY A 94 2.32 -0.09 -5.88
N GLY A 95 1.53 -0.85 -5.14
CA GLY A 95 1.21 -2.25 -5.45
C GLY A 95 -0.26 -2.52 -5.77
N HIS A 96 -1.16 -1.63 -5.38
CA HIS A 96 -2.60 -1.85 -5.50
C HIS A 96 -3.33 -0.55 -5.87
N THR A 97 -4.33 -0.67 -6.75
CA THR A 97 -5.29 0.38 -7.03
C THR A 97 -6.66 -0.28 -7.12
N GLN A 98 -7.53 0.02 -6.15
CA GLN A 98 -8.81 -0.66 -5.98
C GLN A 98 -9.90 0.32 -5.53
N ILE A 99 -11.13 0.11 -6.01
CA ILE A 99 -12.34 0.67 -5.42
C ILE A 99 -12.99 -0.42 -4.57
N VAL A 100 -13.19 -0.11 -3.30
CA VAL A 100 -13.79 -1.04 -2.34
C VAL A 100 -15.08 -0.44 -1.80
N LYS A 101 -16.17 -1.18 -1.93
CA LYS A 101 -17.44 -0.90 -1.26
C LYS A 101 -17.35 -1.43 0.17
N VAL A 102 -17.58 -0.56 1.14
CA VAL A 102 -17.49 -0.87 2.56
C VAL A 102 -18.87 -0.71 3.18
N THR A 103 -19.45 -1.80 3.65
CA THR A 103 -20.80 -1.83 4.25
C THR A 103 -20.75 -1.95 5.77
N ASP A 104 -19.64 -2.49 6.31
CA ASP A 104 -19.35 -2.54 7.74
C ASP A 104 -17.83 -2.69 7.94
N TYR A 105 -17.32 -2.62 9.17
CA TYR A 105 -15.90 -2.72 9.52
C TYR A 105 -15.18 -3.92 8.91
N LEU A 106 -15.84 -5.05 8.78
CA LEU A 106 -15.27 -6.27 8.22
C LEU A 106 -15.90 -6.69 6.90
N GLU A 107 -16.96 -6.01 6.46
CA GLU A 107 -17.68 -6.29 5.22
C GLU A 107 -17.19 -5.34 4.11
N MET A 108 -16.29 -5.85 3.29
CA MET A 108 -15.61 -5.10 2.24
C MET A 108 -15.60 -5.93 0.96
N GLU A 109 -16.08 -5.32 -0.13
CA GLU A 109 -16.15 -5.90 -1.47
C GLU A 109 -15.33 -5.06 -2.44
N VAL A 110 -14.36 -5.67 -3.13
CA VAL A 110 -13.64 -5.01 -4.23
C VAL A 110 -14.55 -4.98 -5.44
N ILE A 111 -15.02 -3.81 -5.86
CA ILE A 111 -15.91 -3.63 -7.00
C ILE A 111 -15.15 -3.22 -8.26
N GLY A 112 -13.92 -2.77 -8.14
CA GLY A 112 -13.04 -2.44 -9.27
C GLY A 112 -11.58 -2.42 -8.84
N GLU A 113 -10.70 -2.83 -9.76
CA GLU A 113 -9.25 -2.84 -9.51
C GLU A 113 -8.47 -2.58 -10.80
N THR A 114 -7.18 -2.31 -10.65
CA THR A 114 -6.30 -2.23 -11.83
C THR A 114 -6.11 -3.62 -12.43
N ILE A 115 -6.21 -3.69 -13.76
CA ILE A 115 -6.00 -4.93 -14.52
C ILE A 115 -4.54 -5.14 -14.97
N ASP A 116 -3.69 -4.15 -14.67
CA ASP A 116 -2.26 -4.14 -15.03
C ASP A 116 -1.43 -3.44 -13.96
N ASP A 117 -0.65 -2.42 -14.30
CA ASP A 117 0.16 -1.68 -13.32
C ASP A 117 -0.76 -0.98 -12.28
N ALA A 118 -0.36 -0.94 -11.02
CA ALA A 118 -0.96 -0.04 -10.05
C ALA A 118 -0.60 1.43 -10.38
N ALA A 119 -1.40 2.38 -9.94
CA ALA A 119 -1.17 3.80 -10.22
C ALA A 119 0.23 4.26 -9.76
N GLY A 120 0.63 3.94 -8.52
CA GLY A 120 1.96 4.29 -8.01
C GLY A 120 3.09 3.58 -8.76
N GLU A 121 2.90 2.33 -9.18
CA GLU A 121 3.85 1.62 -10.03
C GLU A 121 4.02 2.28 -11.40
N ALA A 122 2.92 2.74 -12.00
CA ALA A 122 2.96 3.50 -13.25
C ALA A 122 3.73 4.82 -13.09
N PHE A 123 3.51 5.55 -11.98
CA PHE A 123 4.28 6.74 -11.64
C PHE A 123 5.78 6.45 -11.54
N ASP A 124 6.19 5.42 -10.81
CA ASP A 124 7.60 5.06 -10.64
C ASP A 124 8.25 4.63 -11.97
N LYS A 125 7.53 3.88 -12.80
CA LYS A 125 8.01 3.45 -14.13
C LYS A 125 8.18 4.65 -15.09
N ILE A 126 7.23 5.58 -15.08
CA ILE A 126 7.30 6.81 -15.88
C ILE A 126 8.46 7.69 -15.38
N ALA A 127 8.59 7.90 -14.09
CA ALA A 127 9.66 8.65 -13.48
C ALA A 127 11.03 8.09 -13.85
N LYS A 128 11.20 6.76 -13.82
CA LYS A 128 12.42 6.07 -14.27
C LYS A 128 12.72 6.35 -15.74
N THR A 129 11.71 6.36 -16.62
CA THR A 129 11.87 6.70 -18.04
C THR A 129 12.37 8.13 -18.23
N LEU A 130 11.98 9.05 -17.35
CA LEU A 130 12.41 10.45 -17.34
C LEU A 130 13.77 10.67 -16.64
N GLY A 131 14.44 9.59 -16.20
CA GLY A 131 15.74 9.65 -15.52
C GLY A 131 15.66 10.08 -14.05
N LEU A 132 14.48 10.05 -13.42
CA LEU A 132 14.31 10.40 -12.02
C LEU A 132 14.69 9.21 -11.11
N PRO A 133 15.24 9.49 -9.91
CA PRO A 133 15.59 8.44 -8.94
C PRO A 133 14.35 7.77 -8.35
N TYR A 134 14.54 6.59 -7.74
CA TYR A 134 13.49 5.86 -7.01
C TYR A 134 13.46 6.29 -5.52
N PRO A 135 12.27 6.44 -4.90
CA PRO A 135 10.92 6.39 -5.51
C PRO A 135 10.65 7.61 -6.37
N GLY A 136 10.17 7.39 -7.60
CA GLY A 136 9.99 8.45 -8.58
C GLY A 136 8.67 9.19 -8.50
N GLY A 137 7.62 8.54 -7.98
CA GLY A 137 6.27 9.10 -7.91
C GLY A 137 6.19 10.48 -7.25
N PRO A 138 6.70 10.66 -6.01
CA PRO A 138 6.68 11.96 -5.32
C PRO A 138 7.47 13.07 -6.05
N LEU A 139 8.57 12.70 -6.72
CA LEU A 139 9.36 13.64 -7.49
C LEU A 139 8.64 14.08 -8.77
N LEU A 140 8.02 13.11 -9.45
CA LEU A 140 7.23 13.38 -10.65
C LEU A 140 6.04 14.30 -10.33
N ASP A 141 5.34 14.03 -9.24
CA ASP A 141 4.24 14.88 -8.77
C ASP A 141 4.69 16.32 -8.48
N LYS A 142 5.79 16.48 -7.76
CA LYS A 142 6.36 17.80 -7.45
C LYS A 142 6.75 18.58 -8.72
N LEU A 143 7.32 17.91 -9.72
CA LEU A 143 7.67 18.53 -11.00
C LEU A 143 6.42 18.88 -11.82
N ALA A 144 5.41 18.00 -11.79
CA ALA A 144 4.16 18.22 -12.50
C ALA A 144 3.41 19.48 -12.03
N GLN A 145 3.51 19.84 -10.74
CA GLN A 145 2.92 21.08 -10.20
C GLN A 145 3.48 22.35 -10.83
N GLN A 146 4.67 22.28 -11.43
CA GLN A 146 5.33 23.40 -12.12
C GLN A 146 5.08 23.37 -13.64
N GLY A 147 4.43 22.32 -14.13
CA GLY A 147 4.17 22.10 -15.55
C GLY A 147 2.86 22.67 -16.04
N ASN A 148 2.70 22.66 -17.36
CA ASN A 148 1.41 22.99 -17.99
C ASN A 148 0.62 21.68 -18.23
N PRO A 149 -0.49 21.42 -17.48
CA PRO A 149 -1.24 20.18 -17.61
C PRO A 149 -1.95 20.02 -18.98
N LYS A 150 -1.99 21.06 -19.80
CA LYS A 150 -2.58 21.07 -21.14
C LYS A 150 -1.54 21.02 -22.27
N ALA A 151 -0.26 20.94 -21.95
CA ALA A 151 0.81 20.96 -22.97
C ALA A 151 0.77 19.74 -23.89
N PHE A 152 0.38 18.57 -23.36
CA PHE A 152 0.32 17.32 -24.09
C PHE A 152 -0.95 16.56 -23.74
N LEU A 153 -1.54 15.91 -24.73
CA LEU A 153 -2.70 15.06 -24.55
C LEU A 153 -2.27 13.58 -24.60
N PHE A 154 -2.37 12.89 -23.48
CA PHE A 154 -2.18 11.47 -23.44
C PHE A 154 -3.51 10.73 -23.50
N PRO A 155 -3.55 9.52 -24.08
CA PRO A 155 -4.79 8.76 -24.17
C PRO A 155 -5.25 8.33 -22.77
N GLN A 156 -6.56 8.38 -22.57
CA GLN A 156 -7.17 7.74 -21.41
C GLN A 156 -7.17 6.23 -21.62
N PRO A 157 -6.67 5.45 -20.66
CA PRO A 157 -6.71 4.00 -20.77
C PRO A 157 -8.14 3.49 -20.87
N LYS A 158 -8.37 2.53 -21.76
CA LYS A 158 -9.64 1.81 -21.82
C LYS A 158 -9.58 0.68 -20.79
N SER A 159 -10.50 0.66 -19.84
CA SER A 159 -10.68 -0.43 -18.90
C SER A 159 -11.67 -1.46 -19.46
N HIS A 160 -11.44 -2.73 -19.15
CA HIS A 160 -12.41 -3.80 -19.32
C HIS A 160 -13.19 -3.96 -18.02
N GLY A 161 -14.52 -3.89 -18.08
CA GLY A 161 -15.38 -3.90 -16.90
C GLY A 161 -15.82 -2.50 -16.45
N GLU A 162 -16.82 -2.45 -15.58
CA GLU A 162 -17.52 -1.20 -15.25
C GLU A 162 -16.66 -0.27 -14.38
N PHE A 163 -15.85 -0.84 -13.47
CA PHE A 163 -15.08 -0.07 -12.48
C PHE A 163 -13.57 -0.37 -12.47
N ASN A 164 -13.07 -1.12 -13.45
CA ASN A 164 -11.65 -1.48 -13.50
C ASN A 164 -10.81 -0.35 -14.10
N PHE A 165 -9.52 -0.34 -13.74
CA PHE A 165 -8.53 0.63 -14.21
C PHE A 165 -7.47 -0.04 -15.09
N SER A 166 -6.77 0.77 -15.88
CA SER A 166 -5.55 0.39 -16.60
C SER A 166 -4.59 1.57 -16.61
N PHE A 167 -3.34 1.34 -16.32
CA PHE A 167 -2.27 2.37 -16.31
C PHE A 167 -1.13 2.03 -17.27
N SER A 168 -1.01 0.79 -17.76
CA SER A 168 0.08 0.39 -18.64
C SER A 168 0.04 1.09 -19.99
N GLY A 169 -1.17 1.37 -20.52
CA GLY A 169 -1.34 2.15 -21.75
C GLY A 169 -0.85 3.58 -21.65
N LEU A 170 -1.11 4.24 -20.52
CA LEU A 170 -0.60 5.58 -20.25
C LEU A 170 0.93 5.58 -20.16
N LYS A 171 1.52 4.65 -19.40
CA LYS A 171 2.97 4.47 -19.30
C LYS A 171 3.62 4.32 -20.68
N THR A 172 3.07 3.44 -21.51
CA THR A 172 3.56 3.19 -22.87
C THR A 172 3.47 4.43 -23.75
N SER A 173 2.39 5.18 -23.64
CA SER A 173 2.20 6.45 -24.38
C SER A 173 3.26 7.50 -24.01
N VAL A 174 3.57 7.66 -22.72
CA VAL A 174 4.63 8.55 -22.25
C VAL A 174 5.99 8.08 -22.74
N LEU A 175 6.30 6.78 -22.70
CA LEU A 175 7.53 6.22 -23.20
C LEU A 175 7.75 6.57 -24.68
N TYR A 176 6.75 6.34 -25.53
CA TYR A 176 6.83 6.70 -26.96
C TYR A 176 6.95 8.21 -27.19
N PHE A 177 6.28 9.01 -26.36
CA PHE A 177 6.39 10.46 -26.45
C PHE A 177 7.84 10.92 -26.16
N VAL A 178 8.45 10.44 -25.08
CA VAL A 178 9.83 10.77 -24.72
C VAL A 178 10.81 10.36 -25.82
N HIS A 179 10.69 9.13 -26.36
CA HIS A 179 11.54 8.64 -27.44
C HIS A 179 11.42 9.42 -28.76
N LYS A 180 10.33 10.13 -28.98
CA LYS A 180 10.17 10.99 -30.16
C LYS A 180 10.80 12.37 -30.00
N GLN A 181 11.12 12.76 -28.76
CA GLN A 181 11.73 14.06 -28.46
C GLN A 181 13.26 13.98 -28.32
N THR A 182 13.79 12.76 -28.15
CA THR A 182 15.23 12.46 -28.15
C THR A 182 15.67 11.95 -29.52
#